data_27d76de1b22360815596f1650bd5346a
#
_entry.id   27d76de1b22360815596f1650bd5346a
#
_cell.length_a   1.000
_cell.length_b   1.000
_cell.length_c   1.000
_cell.angle_alpha   90.00
_cell.angle_beta   90.00
_cell.angle_gamma   90.00
#
_symmetry.space_group_name_H-M   'P 1'
#
loop_
_entity.id
_entity.type
_entity.pdbx_description
1 polymer ?
#
loop_
_entity_poly.entity_id
_entity_poly.type
_entity_poly.pdbx_seq_one_letter_code
_entity_poly.pdbx_strand_id
1 'polypeptide(L)'
;MSTRRKKSPDTAFHTIPSGDRSLRAIDPFSSSSATHLNGTDPPRLAAPGQLNDRSFRMKRRQFCYSVLSLVGVSSCSSLPGSGPGARDVASKATASLRETATSAFKYVSVDLTQQVLAVLGDPGPGSFLRSFGKGRSGPPELMVGVGDTVSITIFESQSGGLFVPNDAGSRPGNYVTLPSQTVDQKGYISIPYAGAVLAKGRTLGVIQADIVKRLSSRAIEPQVVISVTSQASNEVTVIGQVGSPGKLNINSGGDRVLDILSRAGGITNAGYETFVTLQRRGTKATIYFLNLVDDSKENIYVAPDDTLYVYQEQRSFTAFGASGNSGQFKFEQEHVLLSDAVGKAGGLLDSQADPGQVLLYRLEHRANLEKMKVNLSAFAPDVLEVPTIYRANFRDPSSFFVAKKFFVHDRDVLYVTNADQVELFKFLTLITGIVGAAASTAADAATTRNAGRYLSQ
;
A
#
# COMPACT_ATOMS: atom_id res chain seq x y z
N MET A 1 4.56 -46.72 49.52
CA MET A 1 5.73 -47.61 49.35
C MET A 1 6.06 -47.74 47.89
N SER A 2 7.31 -47.53 47.59
CA SER A 2 8.03 -47.78 46.32
C SER A 2 7.91 -46.78 45.21
N THR A 3 8.86 -45.89 45.20
CA THR A 3 9.41 -45.02 44.16
C THR A 3 9.97 -45.79 42.98
N ARG A 4 9.69 -45.34 41.75
CA ARG A 4 10.61 -45.58 40.62
C ARG A 4 10.75 -44.31 39.77
N ARG A 5 11.91 -43.67 39.91
CA ARG A 5 12.52 -42.72 38.99
C ARG A 5 12.85 -43.43 37.66
N LYS A 6 12.54 -42.81 36.50
CA LYS A 6 13.17 -43.15 35.24
C LYS A 6 13.82 -41.91 34.62
N LYS A 7 15.09 -42.12 34.33
CA LYS A 7 16.10 -41.22 33.79
C LYS A 7 15.70 -40.64 32.40
N SER A 8 16.10 -39.40 32.20
CA SER A 8 16.27 -38.75 30.90
C SER A 8 17.51 -39.28 30.18
N PRO A 9 17.52 -39.35 28.83
CA PRO A 9 18.76 -39.46 28.09
C PRO A 9 19.31 -38.10 27.65
N ASP A 10 20.63 -37.98 27.86
CA ASP A 10 21.51 -36.89 27.46
C ASP A 10 21.46 -36.63 25.95
N THR A 11 21.38 -35.35 25.56
CA THR A 11 21.63 -34.91 24.20
C THR A 11 23.02 -34.31 24.14
N ALA A 12 23.89 -34.94 23.36
CA ALA A 12 25.28 -34.58 23.13
C ALA A 12 25.39 -33.25 22.36
N PHE A 13 26.17 -32.33 22.92
CA PHE A 13 26.71 -31.15 22.27
C PHE A 13 27.80 -31.54 21.29
N HIS A 14 27.58 -31.28 19.99
CA HIS A 14 28.65 -31.28 18.98
C HIS A 14 29.30 -29.89 18.96
N THR A 15 30.51 -29.81 19.45
CA THR A 15 31.44 -28.70 19.34
C THR A 15 32.04 -28.69 17.92
N ILE A 16 31.93 -27.55 17.22
CA ILE A 16 32.66 -27.29 15.95
C ILE A 16 33.87 -26.42 16.26
N PRO A 17 35.05 -26.71 15.74
CA PRO A 17 36.29 -26.03 16.10
C PRO A 17 36.40 -24.65 15.42
N SER A 18 36.92 -23.70 16.17
CA SER A 18 37.34 -22.36 15.76
C SER A 18 38.54 -22.43 14.83
N GLY A 19 38.35 -22.04 13.57
CA GLY A 19 39.44 -21.78 12.61
C GLY A 19 39.85 -20.32 12.67
N ASP A 20 41.02 -20.11 13.18
CA ASP A 20 41.80 -18.88 13.20
C ASP A 20 42.09 -18.42 11.77
N ARG A 21 41.69 -17.22 11.36
CA ARG A 21 42.24 -16.52 10.20
C ARG A 21 42.48 -15.05 10.54
N SER A 22 43.75 -14.82 10.83
CA SER A 22 44.43 -13.54 10.92
C SER A 22 43.99 -12.51 9.87
N LEU A 23 43.47 -11.39 10.32
CA LEU A 23 43.32 -10.16 9.57
C LEU A 23 44.69 -9.50 9.41
N ARG A 24 45.21 -9.46 8.19
CA ARG A 24 46.33 -8.57 7.82
C ARG A 24 45.74 -7.16 7.57
N ALA A 25 46.12 -6.24 8.41
CA ALA A 25 46.03 -4.80 8.18
C ALA A 25 46.98 -4.44 7.01
N ILE A 26 46.46 -3.68 6.05
CA ILE A 26 47.25 -3.02 5.00
C ILE A 26 47.27 -1.54 5.33
N ASP A 27 48.39 -1.08 5.86
CA ASP A 27 48.74 0.33 5.95
C ASP A 27 49.25 0.81 4.57
N PRO A 28 48.85 1.99 4.11
CA PRO A 28 49.49 2.66 3.00
C PRO A 28 50.19 3.94 3.48
N PHE A 29 51.39 3.85 3.88
CA PHE A 29 52.33 5.02 3.87
C PHE A 29 53.77 4.51 3.89
N SER A 30 54.43 4.56 2.77
CA SER A 30 55.90 4.64 2.73
C SER A 30 56.33 5.62 1.68
N SER A 31 56.92 6.65 2.18
CA SER A 31 57.77 7.63 1.56
C SER A 31 58.98 6.99 0.84
N SER A 32 59.37 7.57 -0.28
CA SER A 32 60.75 7.69 -0.78
C SER A 32 60.65 8.36 -2.15
N SER A 33 61.44 9.27 -2.58
CA SER A 33 62.80 9.68 -2.26
C SER A 33 63.07 11.07 -2.84
N ALA A 34 63.85 11.80 -2.12
CA ALA A 34 64.41 13.07 -2.55
C ALA A 34 65.45 12.85 -3.67
N THR A 35 65.41 13.67 -4.68
CA THR A 35 66.53 13.89 -5.58
C THR A 35 66.84 15.40 -5.61
N HIS A 36 68.00 15.72 -5.05
CA HIS A 36 68.65 17.02 -5.16
C HIS A 36 69.02 17.29 -6.63
N LEU A 37 68.76 18.51 -7.11
CA LEU A 37 69.61 19.22 -8.05
C LEU A 37 69.40 20.72 -7.94
N ASN A 38 70.45 21.34 -7.45
CA ASN A 38 71.06 22.64 -7.74
C ASN A 38 70.22 23.81 -8.34
N GLY A 39 70.21 24.83 -7.58
CA GLY A 39 70.38 26.24 -7.68
C GLY A 39 70.47 26.94 -9.06
N THR A 40 69.67 27.96 -9.20
CA THR A 40 70.01 29.16 -9.94
C THR A 40 69.25 30.36 -9.37
N ASP A 41 69.92 31.41 -9.22
CA ASP A 41 69.51 32.68 -8.60
C ASP A 41 68.30 33.39 -9.18
N PRO A 42 67.65 34.29 -8.41
CA PRO A 42 66.49 35.04 -8.88
C PRO A 42 66.92 36.21 -9.77
N PRO A 43 66.19 36.51 -10.85
CA PRO A 43 66.47 37.72 -11.63
C PRO A 43 65.91 39.00 -10.91
N ARG A 44 66.72 39.97 -10.94
CA ARG A 44 66.53 41.31 -10.40
C ARG A 44 65.30 42.03 -10.94
N LEU A 45 64.59 42.74 -10.06
CA LEU A 45 63.54 43.70 -10.35
C LEU A 45 64.07 44.80 -11.34
N ALA A 46 63.43 44.90 -12.49
CA ALA A 46 63.53 46.00 -13.41
C ALA A 46 62.50 47.10 -13.06
N ALA A 47 62.92 48.33 -13.08
CA ALA A 47 62.23 49.56 -12.76
C ALA A 47 60.97 49.78 -13.67
N PRO A 48 60.00 50.61 -13.23
CA PRO A 48 58.73 50.83 -13.89
C PRO A 48 58.82 51.63 -15.16
N GLY A 49 58.50 51.04 -16.30
CA GLY A 49 58.30 51.75 -17.57
C GLY A 49 56.94 52.48 -17.55
N GLN A 50 56.97 53.69 -18.03
CA GLN A 50 55.86 54.62 -18.14
C GLN A 50 54.60 53.99 -18.77
N LEU A 51 53.48 53.99 -18.03
CA LEU A 51 52.10 53.67 -18.54
C LEU A 51 51.68 54.83 -19.44
N ASN A 52 51.59 54.54 -20.71
CA ASN A 52 51.02 55.42 -21.72
C ASN A 52 49.50 55.42 -21.54
N ASP A 53 48.97 56.47 -20.94
CA ASP A 53 47.57 56.75 -20.71
C ASP A 53 46.86 56.98 -22.04
N ARG A 54 46.40 55.93 -22.69
CA ARG A 54 45.35 56.01 -23.73
C ARG A 54 44.00 55.87 -23.07
N SER A 55 43.45 57.02 -22.65
CA SER A 55 42.02 57.10 -22.27
C SER A 55 41.12 56.60 -23.39
N PHE A 56 40.55 55.40 -23.14
CA PHE A 56 39.54 54.83 -23.99
C PHE A 56 38.23 55.58 -23.78
N ARG A 57 38.08 56.71 -24.52
CA ARG A 57 36.80 57.45 -24.57
C ARG A 57 35.78 56.58 -25.36
N MET A 58 35.04 55.71 -24.67
CA MET A 58 33.88 55.08 -25.19
C MET A 58 32.81 56.15 -25.55
N LYS A 59 32.46 56.27 -26.82
CA LYS A 59 31.45 57.22 -27.30
C LYS A 59 30.12 56.92 -26.61
N ARG A 60 29.52 57.94 -25.97
CA ARG A 60 28.24 57.90 -25.25
C ARG A 60 27.11 57.11 -25.97
N ARG A 61 27.13 57.00 -27.29
CA ARG A 61 26.17 56.24 -28.09
C ARG A 61 26.34 54.72 -27.98
N GLN A 62 27.54 54.21 -27.77
CA GLN A 62 27.77 52.75 -27.61
C GLN A 62 27.34 52.25 -26.22
N PHE A 63 27.46 53.10 -25.19
CA PHE A 63 26.98 52.76 -23.83
C PHE A 63 25.44 52.69 -23.76
N CYS A 64 24.72 53.55 -24.49
CA CYS A 64 23.26 53.51 -24.56
C CYS A 64 22.73 52.23 -25.27
N TYR A 65 23.41 51.72 -26.29
CA TYR A 65 23.00 50.46 -26.96
C TYR A 65 23.29 49.21 -26.10
N SER A 66 24.34 49.21 -25.30
CA SER A 66 24.66 48.14 -24.37
C SER A 66 23.68 48.07 -23.17
N VAL A 67 23.18 49.21 -22.70
CA VAL A 67 22.18 49.28 -21.60
C VAL A 67 20.78 48.98 -22.14
N LEU A 68 20.45 49.35 -23.37
CA LEU A 68 19.12 49.08 -23.97
C LEU A 68 18.95 47.60 -24.30
N SER A 69 20.04 46.84 -24.58
CA SER A 69 20.00 45.39 -24.78
C SER A 69 19.86 44.61 -23.47
N LEU A 70 20.14 45.19 -22.29
CA LEU A 70 19.97 44.55 -20.98
C LEU A 70 18.52 44.64 -20.43
N VAL A 71 17.73 45.64 -20.90
CA VAL A 71 16.35 45.86 -20.43
C VAL A 71 15.33 44.99 -21.16
N GLY A 72 15.71 44.33 -22.25
CA GLY A 72 14.83 43.44 -23.05
C GLY A 72 14.65 42.03 -22.52
N VAL A 73 15.26 41.65 -21.36
CA VAL A 73 15.28 40.26 -20.86
C VAL A 73 14.31 40.03 -19.71
N SER A 74 13.32 40.90 -19.51
CA SER A 74 12.33 40.70 -18.43
C SER A 74 11.18 39.72 -18.79
N SER A 75 11.29 38.94 -19.85
CA SER A 75 10.29 37.89 -20.19
C SER A 75 10.89 36.48 -20.19
N CYS A 76 11.75 36.16 -19.23
CA CYS A 76 12.27 34.80 -19.06
C CYS A 76 11.38 33.95 -18.14
N SER A 77 10.07 33.89 -18.43
CA SER A 77 9.16 32.87 -17.79
C SER A 77 9.08 31.57 -18.56
N SER A 78 9.85 31.39 -19.63
CA SER A 78 9.80 30.25 -20.55
C SER A 78 11.06 29.36 -20.56
N LEU A 79 11.89 29.41 -19.51
CA LEU A 79 13.00 28.47 -19.40
C LEU A 79 12.47 27.04 -19.17
N PRO A 80 13.04 26.03 -19.83
CA PRO A 80 12.61 24.63 -19.62
C PRO A 80 12.76 24.26 -18.15
N GLY A 81 11.63 24.01 -17.48
CA GLY A 81 11.55 23.53 -16.11
C GLY A 81 10.76 22.26 -16.03
N SER A 82 11.07 21.34 -15.10
CA SER A 82 10.35 20.10 -14.91
C SER A 82 9.04 20.23 -14.13
N GLY A 83 8.51 21.48 -13.97
CA GLY A 83 7.25 21.76 -13.27
C GLY A 83 7.23 23.11 -12.56
N PRO A 84 6.19 23.40 -11.76
CA PRO A 84 6.04 24.70 -11.10
C PRO A 84 7.13 24.94 -10.06
N GLY A 85 7.65 26.17 -10.01
CA GLY A 85 8.62 26.56 -8.99
C GLY A 85 8.00 26.62 -7.59
N ALA A 86 8.84 26.48 -6.54
CA ALA A 86 8.38 26.51 -5.15
C ALA A 86 7.63 27.80 -4.80
N ARG A 87 8.07 28.93 -5.33
CA ARG A 87 7.42 30.24 -5.14
C ARG A 87 6.05 30.30 -5.80
N ASP A 88 5.88 29.66 -6.98
CA ASP A 88 4.60 29.61 -7.68
C ASP A 88 3.58 28.80 -6.89
N VAL A 89 4.01 27.66 -6.30
CA VAL A 89 3.15 26.83 -5.44
C VAL A 89 2.75 27.60 -4.18
N ALA A 90 3.69 28.24 -3.51
CA ALA A 90 3.42 29.00 -2.29
C ALA A 90 2.56 30.24 -2.54
N SER A 91 2.78 30.98 -3.63
CA SER A 91 2.04 32.20 -3.95
C SER A 91 0.60 31.94 -4.44
N LYS A 92 0.38 30.79 -5.09
CA LYS A 92 -0.94 30.40 -5.61
C LYS A 92 -1.75 29.53 -4.63
N ALA A 93 -1.11 29.02 -3.59
CA ALA A 93 -1.77 28.18 -2.59
C ALA A 93 -2.68 28.97 -1.64
N THR A 94 -2.31 30.18 -1.29
CA THR A 94 -3.19 31.04 -0.52
C THR A 94 -4.17 31.66 -1.51
N ALA A 95 -5.42 31.19 -1.52
CA ALA A 95 -6.48 31.71 -2.36
C ALA A 95 -6.65 33.22 -2.13
N SER A 96 -5.82 34.02 -2.75
CA SER A 96 -6.15 35.41 -3.03
C SER A 96 -7.08 35.38 -4.23
N LEU A 97 -8.37 35.42 -3.97
CA LEU A 97 -9.42 35.68 -4.94
C LEU A 97 -9.15 37.06 -5.59
N ARG A 98 -8.29 37.11 -6.57
CA ARG A 98 -8.39 38.09 -7.63
C ARG A 98 -8.98 37.37 -8.82
N GLU A 99 -10.28 37.59 -9.00
CA GLU A 99 -10.98 37.32 -10.22
C GLU A 99 -10.27 38.00 -11.38
N THR A 100 -9.47 37.22 -12.09
CA THR A 100 -9.14 37.49 -13.48
C THR A 100 -9.28 36.15 -14.19
N ALA A 101 -10.22 36.14 -15.10
CA ALA A 101 -10.71 35.08 -15.93
C ALA A 101 -9.62 34.11 -16.44
N THR A 102 -9.41 33.05 -15.70
CA THR A 102 -9.01 31.71 -16.14
C THR A 102 -9.23 30.84 -14.91
N SER A 103 -10.02 29.80 -15.00
CA SER A 103 -10.38 28.96 -13.84
C SER A 103 -9.13 28.33 -13.22
N ALA A 104 -8.46 29.08 -12.37
CA ALA A 104 -7.33 28.58 -11.60
C ALA A 104 -7.87 27.48 -10.68
N PHE A 105 -7.38 26.29 -10.87
CA PHE A 105 -7.70 25.16 -10.02
C PHE A 105 -7.33 25.49 -8.58
N LYS A 106 -8.32 25.54 -7.68
CA LYS A 106 -8.12 25.90 -6.28
C LYS A 106 -7.51 24.71 -5.52
N TYR A 107 -6.51 24.97 -4.69
CA TYR A 107 -5.89 23.97 -3.83
C TYR A 107 -5.45 24.56 -2.50
N VAL A 108 -5.22 23.69 -1.51
CA VAL A 108 -4.69 24.03 -0.19
C VAL A 108 -3.24 23.62 -0.12
N SER A 109 -2.37 24.42 0.54
CA SER A 109 -1.02 24.01 0.89
C SER A 109 -0.89 23.86 2.39
N VAL A 110 -0.35 22.72 2.83
CA VAL A 110 -0.18 22.37 4.24
C VAL A 110 1.27 21.95 4.48
N ASP A 111 1.93 22.60 5.44
CA ASP A 111 3.26 22.18 5.87
C ASP A 111 3.16 20.87 6.67
N LEU A 112 4.00 19.90 6.31
CA LEU A 112 4.02 18.60 6.94
C LEU A 112 4.69 18.69 8.32
N THR A 113 3.89 18.71 9.36
CA THR A 113 4.31 18.83 10.77
C THR A 113 3.80 17.64 11.59
N GLN A 114 4.32 17.49 12.81
CA GLN A 114 3.82 16.49 13.74
C GLN A 114 2.34 16.67 14.08
N GLN A 115 1.81 17.89 14.06
CA GLN A 115 0.39 18.17 14.29
C GLN A 115 -0.48 17.63 13.14
N VAL A 116 -0.02 17.76 11.91
CA VAL A 116 -0.68 17.20 10.72
C VAL A 116 -0.74 15.67 10.81
N LEU A 117 0.37 15.03 11.22
CA LEU A 117 0.40 13.58 11.44
C LEU A 117 -0.59 13.12 12.50
N ALA A 118 -0.77 13.89 13.58
CA ALA A 118 -1.73 13.54 14.63
C ALA A 118 -3.19 13.52 14.14
N VAL A 119 -3.50 14.32 13.12
CA VAL A 119 -4.84 14.37 12.51
C VAL A 119 -5.03 13.31 11.43
N LEU A 120 -4.01 13.16 10.56
CA LEU A 120 -4.09 12.19 9.46
C LEU A 120 -4.08 10.75 9.99
N GLY A 121 -3.34 10.51 11.08
CA GLY A 121 -3.27 9.19 11.72
C GLY A 121 -2.80 8.09 10.77
N ASP A 122 -2.71 6.89 11.29
CA ASP A 122 -2.76 5.69 10.47
C ASP A 122 -4.23 5.52 10.01
N PRO A 123 -4.53 5.38 8.71
CA PRO A 123 -5.88 5.11 8.21
C PRO A 123 -6.48 3.85 8.84
N GLY A 124 -5.67 3.12 9.57
CA GLY A 124 -6.00 1.88 10.27
C GLY A 124 -6.40 0.79 9.27
N PRO A 125 -5.94 -0.41 9.47
CA PRO A 125 -6.36 -1.52 8.62
C PRO A 125 -7.87 -1.68 8.71
N GLY A 126 -8.51 -2.03 7.59
CA GLY A 126 -9.84 -2.57 7.61
C GLY A 126 -9.90 -3.70 8.64
N SER A 127 -11.01 -3.85 9.35
CA SER A 127 -11.11 -4.84 10.43
C SER A 127 -12.42 -5.61 10.33
N PHE A 128 -12.31 -6.92 10.22
CA PHE A 128 -13.45 -7.82 10.32
C PHE A 128 -13.96 -7.90 11.76
N LEU A 129 -13.04 -7.91 12.73
CA LEU A 129 -13.40 -7.93 14.14
C LEU A 129 -14.25 -6.72 14.52
N ARG A 130 -13.88 -5.53 14.08
CA ARG A 130 -14.64 -4.29 14.35
C ARG A 130 -16.04 -4.33 13.73
N SER A 131 -16.14 -4.85 12.51
CA SER A 131 -17.39 -4.87 11.75
C SER A 131 -18.32 -6.02 12.13
N PHE A 132 -17.78 -7.20 12.44
CA PHE A 132 -18.55 -8.44 12.63
C PHE A 132 -18.31 -9.12 13.99
N GLY A 133 -17.29 -8.72 14.74
CA GLY A 133 -16.86 -9.40 15.97
C GLY A 133 -17.73 -9.15 17.21
N LYS A 134 -18.69 -8.24 17.14
CA LYS A 134 -19.56 -7.95 18.28
C LYS A 134 -20.41 -9.17 18.63
N GLY A 135 -19.99 -9.90 19.65
CA GLY A 135 -20.80 -10.91 20.34
C GLY A 135 -20.56 -12.38 20.00
N ARG A 136 -19.57 -12.76 19.17
CA ARG A 136 -19.30 -14.17 18.86
C ARG A 136 -17.82 -14.50 18.92
N SER A 137 -17.41 -15.08 20.03
CA SER A 137 -16.06 -15.62 20.20
C SER A 137 -15.91 -17.11 19.84
N GLY A 138 -16.98 -17.77 19.39
CA GLY A 138 -17.01 -19.18 19.05
C GLY A 138 -17.55 -19.47 17.64
N PRO A 139 -17.44 -20.73 17.18
CA PRO A 139 -17.99 -21.16 15.91
C PRO A 139 -19.50 -20.95 15.87
N PRO A 140 -20.08 -20.61 14.71
CA PRO A 140 -21.53 -20.49 14.56
C PRO A 140 -22.19 -21.86 14.77
N GLU A 141 -23.32 -21.86 15.46
CA GLU A 141 -24.16 -23.08 15.53
C GLU A 141 -24.82 -23.29 14.17
N LEU A 142 -24.48 -24.40 13.51
CA LEU A 142 -25.01 -24.72 12.20
C LEU A 142 -26.40 -25.36 12.36
N MET A 143 -27.39 -24.72 11.77
CA MET A 143 -28.77 -25.17 11.77
C MET A 143 -29.11 -25.86 10.45
N VAL A 144 -29.99 -26.80 10.48
CA VAL A 144 -30.51 -27.43 9.27
C VAL A 144 -31.37 -26.44 8.49
N GLY A 145 -31.20 -26.37 7.19
CA GLY A 145 -31.89 -25.45 6.30
C GLY A 145 -32.63 -26.16 5.17
N VAL A 146 -33.31 -25.37 4.35
CA VAL A 146 -34.01 -25.87 3.15
C VAL A 146 -32.98 -26.39 2.14
N GLY A 147 -33.24 -27.57 1.57
CA GLY A 147 -32.31 -28.19 0.61
C GLY A 147 -31.26 -29.10 1.25
N ASP A 148 -31.05 -29.05 2.56
CA ASP A 148 -30.17 -29.99 3.24
C ASP A 148 -30.74 -31.42 3.16
N THR A 149 -29.86 -32.38 3.01
CA THR A 149 -30.26 -33.81 2.97
C THR A 149 -29.75 -34.51 4.23
N VAL A 150 -30.63 -35.16 4.94
CA VAL A 150 -30.35 -35.89 6.17
C VAL A 150 -30.59 -37.39 6.02
N SER A 151 -29.73 -38.17 6.62
CA SER A 151 -29.92 -39.60 6.83
C SER A 151 -30.38 -39.85 8.25
N ILE A 152 -31.38 -40.67 8.42
CA ILE A 152 -32.04 -40.93 9.70
C ILE A 152 -32.02 -42.44 9.96
N THR A 153 -31.45 -42.82 11.09
CA THR A 153 -31.45 -44.21 11.57
C THR A 153 -32.22 -44.27 12.87
N ILE A 154 -33.18 -45.16 12.91
CA ILE A 154 -34.06 -45.41 14.06
C ILE A 154 -33.68 -46.75 14.65
N PHE A 155 -33.42 -46.78 15.95
CA PHE A 155 -33.14 -47.95 16.75
C PHE A 155 -34.35 -48.21 17.65
N GLU A 156 -34.69 -49.51 17.84
CA GLU A 156 -35.68 -49.98 18.83
C GLU A 156 -35.00 -50.91 19.82
N SER A 157 -35.41 -50.87 21.10
CA SER A 157 -34.78 -51.68 22.15
C SER A 157 -35.03 -53.19 21.99
N GLN A 158 -36.11 -53.56 21.31
CA GLN A 158 -36.47 -54.94 21.09
C GLN A 158 -36.96 -55.18 19.64
N SER A 159 -36.86 -56.46 19.16
CA SER A 159 -37.50 -56.90 17.93
C SER A 159 -39.01 -56.99 18.13
N GLY A 160 -39.80 -56.87 17.08
CA GLY A 160 -41.27 -56.84 17.13
C GLY A 160 -41.83 -55.44 17.33
N GLY A 161 -41.02 -54.41 17.21
CA GLY A 161 -41.40 -52.99 17.20
C GLY A 161 -42.00 -52.55 15.87
N LEU A 162 -42.14 -51.23 15.75
CA LEU A 162 -42.78 -50.60 14.58
C LEU A 162 -41.90 -50.72 13.31
N PHE A 163 -40.59 -50.70 13.46
CA PHE A 163 -39.62 -50.67 12.36
C PHE A 163 -38.84 -51.98 12.21
N VAL A 164 -38.80 -52.83 13.25
CA VAL A 164 -38.03 -54.06 13.27
C VAL A 164 -38.97 -55.24 13.55
N PRO A 165 -39.38 -56.00 12.55
CA PRO A 165 -40.29 -57.20 12.73
C PRO A 165 -39.63 -58.29 13.59
N ASN A 166 -40.45 -59.10 14.25
CA ASN A 166 -39.98 -60.22 15.06
C ASN A 166 -39.19 -61.29 14.29
N ASP A 167 -39.46 -61.46 12.99
CA ASP A 167 -38.87 -62.46 12.10
C ASP A 167 -37.76 -61.84 11.19
N ALA A 168 -37.17 -60.74 11.58
CA ALA A 168 -36.19 -60.03 10.78
C ALA A 168 -34.88 -60.79 10.51
N GLY A 169 -34.78 -62.09 10.89
CA GLY A 169 -33.60 -62.92 10.64
C GLY A 169 -32.34 -62.44 11.34
N SER A 170 -31.20 -62.93 10.94
CA SER A 170 -29.90 -62.55 11.51
C SER A 170 -29.41 -61.13 11.02
N ARG A 171 -30.21 -60.11 11.30
CA ARG A 171 -29.72 -58.74 11.12
C ARG A 171 -28.85 -58.34 12.31
N PRO A 172 -27.68 -57.75 12.09
CA PRO A 172 -26.87 -57.23 13.20
C PRO A 172 -27.49 -55.93 13.72
N GLY A 173 -28.30 -56.04 14.81
CA GLY A 173 -28.89 -54.91 15.54
C GLY A 173 -30.34 -54.57 15.16
N ASN A 174 -31.04 -53.96 16.13
CA ASN A 174 -32.46 -53.57 16.00
C ASN A 174 -32.55 -52.11 15.47
N TYR A 175 -32.21 -51.91 14.20
CA TYR A 175 -32.30 -50.57 13.59
C TYR A 175 -32.77 -50.62 12.15
N VAL A 176 -33.31 -49.48 11.70
CA VAL A 176 -33.63 -49.22 10.29
C VAL A 176 -33.08 -47.84 9.90
N THR A 177 -32.40 -47.79 8.76
CA THR A 177 -32.01 -46.53 8.14
C THR A 177 -33.04 -46.16 7.09
N LEU A 178 -33.66 -45.00 7.25
CA LEU A 178 -34.62 -44.46 6.29
C LEU A 178 -33.91 -43.98 5.03
N PRO A 179 -34.58 -43.98 3.86
CA PRO A 179 -34.04 -43.27 2.72
C PRO A 179 -33.71 -41.82 3.06
N SER A 180 -32.63 -41.31 2.48
CA SER A 180 -32.22 -39.91 2.71
C SER A 180 -33.38 -38.95 2.44
N GLN A 181 -33.60 -38.01 3.37
CA GLN A 181 -34.68 -37.02 3.32
C GLN A 181 -34.09 -35.64 3.04
N THR A 182 -34.60 -34.96 2.00
CA THR A 182 -34.26 -33.57 1.74
C THR A 182 -35.27 -32.66 2.43
N VAL A 183 -34.80 -31.62 3.11
CA VAL A 183 -35.66 -30.62 3.73
C VAL A 183 -36.40 -29.85 2.65
N ASP A 184 -37.71 -29.88 2.69
CA ASP A 184 -38.57 -29.25 1.70
C ASP A 184 -38.56 -27.69 1.80
N GLN A 185 -39.24 -27.04 0.86
CA GLN A 185 -39.33 -25.57 0.82
C GLN A 185 -40.00 -24.96 2.06
N LYS A 186 -40.86 -25.72 2.73
CA LYS A 186 -41.53 -25.31 3.97
C LYS A 186 -40.68 -25.59 5.20
N GLY A 187 -39.54 -26.27 5.06
CA GLY A 187 -38.60 -26.58 6.12
C GLY A 187 -38.89 -27.91 6.84
N TYR A 188 -39.65 -28.82 6.26
CA TYR A 188 -40.02 -30.10 6.86
C TYR A 188 -39.27 -31.26 6.21
N ILE A 189 -39.12 -32.34 7.01
CA ILE A 189 -38.73 -33.68 6.58
C ILE A 189 -39.87 -34.63 6.88
N SER A 190 -40.06 -35.67 6.06
CA SER A 190 -41.14 -36.63 6.23
C SER A 190 -40.63 -37.93 6.86
N ILE A 191 -41.10 -38.27 8.03
CA ILE A 191 -40.69 -39.46 8.77
C ILE A 191 -41.87 -40.42 8.84
N PRO A 192 -41.73 -41.70 8.39
CA PRO A 192 -42.75 -42.66 8.54
C PRO A 192 -43.23 -42.73 10.00
N TYR A 193 -44.54 -42.78 10.19
CA TYR A 193 -45.24 -42.84 11.49
C TYR A 193 -45.09 -41.60 12.40
N ALA A 194 -44.08 -40.74 12.23
CA ALA A 194 -43.93 -39.48 12.93
C ALA A 194 -44.53 -38.29 12.17
N GLY A 195 -44.77 -38.47 10.85
CA GLY A 195 -45.32 -37.45 9.96
C GLY A 195 -44.28 -36.37 9.58
N ALA A 196 -44.75 -35.16 9.25
CA ALA A 196 -43.92 -34.06 8.91
C ALA A 196 -43.26 -33.44 10.17
N VAL A 197 -41.93 -33.38 10.21
CA VAL A 197 -41.13 -32.86 11.29
C VAL A 197 -40.42 -31.59 10.79
N LEU A 198 -40.57 -30.47 11.51
CA LEU A 198 -39.90 -29.21 11.19
C LEU A 198 -38.39 -29.36 11.46
N ALA A 199 -37.58 -29.18 10.40
CA ALA A 199 -36.13 -29.25 10.47
C ALA A 199 -35.46 -27.88 10.34
N LYS A 200 -36.03 -27.00 9.52
CA LYS A 200 -35.47 -25.67 9.25
C LYS A 200 -35.27 -24.85 10.51
N GLY A 201 -34.04 -24.26 10.65
CA GLY A 201 -33.72 -23.40 11.78
C GLY A 201 -33.54 -24.13 13.11
N ARG A 202 -33.36 -25.44 13.08
CA ARG A 202 -33.14 -26.27 14.26
C ARG A 202 -31.82 -27.04 14.15
N THR A 203 -31.24 -27.36 15.29
CA THR A 203 -30.08 -28.25 15.36
C THR A 203 -30.49 -29.72 15.22
N LEU A 204 -29.54 -30.57 14.83
CA LEU A 204 -29.79 -31.99 14.70
C LEU A 204 -30.35 -32.62 15.99
N GLY A 205 -29.81 -32.19 17.16
CA GLY A 205 -30.28 -32.69 18.46
C GLY A 205 -31.74 -32.35 18.77
N VAL A 206 -32.18 -31.15 18.40
CA VAL A 206 -33.59 -30.74 18.58
C VAL A 206 -34.52 -31.52 17.67
N ILE A 207 -34.12 -31.74 16.40
CA ILE A 207 -34.88 -32.52 15.44
C ILE A 207 -34.96 -33.96 15.90
N GLN A 208 -33.87 -34.56 16.36
CA GLN A 208 -33.77 -35.90 16.91
C GLN A 208 -34.73 -36.08 18.09
N ALA A 209 -34.72 -35.16 19.05
CA ALA A 209 -35.64 -35.23 20.21
C ALA A 209 -37.12 -35.14 19.81
N ASP A 210 -37.46 -34.30 18.81
CA ASP A 210 -38.84 -34.17 18.32
C ASP A 210 -39.30 -35.46 17.62
N ILE A 211 -38.44 -36.12 16.85
CA ILE A 211 -38.77 -37.41 16.21
C ILE A 211 -38.99 -38.50 17.28
N VAL A 212 -38.07 -38.63 18.26
CA VAL A 212 -38.20 -39.60 19.36
C VAL A 212 -39.52 -39.37 20.09
N LYS A 213 -39.88 -38.14 20.44
CA LYS A 213 -41.10 -37.78 21.11
C LYS A 213 -42.34 -38.24 20.31
N ARG A 214 -42.35 -38.05 19.00
CA ARG A 214 -43.50 -38.44 18.15
C ARG A 214 -43.61 -39.97 17.94
N LEU A 215 -42.48 -40.68 17.99
CA LEU A 215 -42.45 -42.12 17.84
C LEU A 215 -42.69 -42.86 19.16
N SER A 216 -42.49 -42.26 20.32
CA SER A 216 -42.55 -42.89 21.64
C SER A 216 -43.89 -43.57 21.98
N SER A 217 -44.99 -43.16 21.32
CA SER A 217 -46.30 -43.81 21.49
C SER A 217 -46.54 -45.04 20.59
N ARG A 218 -45.63 -45.31 19.64
CA ARG A 218 -45.82 -46.34 18.60
C ARG A 218 -44.65 -47.31 18.47
N ALA A 219 -43.43 -46.84 18.77
CA ALA A 219 -42.19 -47.62 18.70
C ALA A 219 -41.72 -47.98 20.12
N ILE A 220 -40.98 -49.08 20.25
CA ILE A 220 -40.48 -49.58 21.53
C ILE A 220 -39.16 -48.87 21.88
N GLU A 221 -39.20 -47.90 22.82
CA GLU A 221 -38.06 -47.12 23.28
C GLU A 221 -37.18 -46.60 22.13
N PRO A 222 -37.76 -45.82 21.20
CA PRO A 222 -37.05 -45.42 20.00
C PRO A 222 -35.89 -44.53 20.29
N GLN A 223 -34.75 -44.82 19.70
CA GLN A 223 -33.57 -43.92 19.63
C GLN A 223 -33.35 -43.52 18.17
N VAL A 224 -33.03 -42.28 17.95
CA VAL A 224 -32.84 -41.74 16.60
C VAL A 224 -31.48 -41.13 16.47
N VAL A 225 -30.76 -41.45 15.41
CA VAL A 225 -29.52 -40.82 15.02
C VAL A 225 -29.73 -40.11 13.68
N ILE A 226 -29.41 -38.85 13.61
CA ILE A 226 -29.50 -38.03 12.38
C ILE A 226 -28.11 -37.59 11.98
N SER A 227 -27.78 -37.79 10.72
CA SER A 227 -26.57 -37.25 10.10
C SER A 227 -26.92 -36.44 8.85
N VAL A 228 -26.20 -35.34 8.60
CA VAL A 228 -26.33 -34.57 7.36
C VAL A 228 -25.47 -35.23 6.30
N THR A 229 -26.04 -35.60 5.17
CA THR A 229 -25.35 -36.21 4.03
C THR A 229 -24.99 -35.18 2.96
N SER A 230 -25.78 -34.09 2.86
CA SER A 230 -25.50 -32.97 1.98
C SER A 230 -25.99 -31.69 2.64
N GLN A 231 -25.15 -30.68 2.68
CA GLN A 231 -25.44 -29.34 3.22
C GLN A 231 -25.57 -28.34 2.06
N ALA A 232 -26.75 -27.81 1.83
CA ALA A 232 -27.02 -26.77 0.85
C ALA A 232 -27.28 -25.42 1.52
N SER A 233 -27.55 -25.40 2.84
CA SER A 233 -27.95 -24.22 3.59
C SER A 233 -26.80 -23.55 4.35
N ASN A 234 -25.73 -24.28 4.60
CA ASN A 234 -24.59 -23.80 5.37
C ASN A 234 -23.36 -23.59 4.47
N GLU A 235 -23.52 -22.77 3.44
CA GLU A 235 -22.48 -22.47 2.44
C GLU A 235 -21.95 -21.05 2.60
N VAL A 236 -20.66 -20.88 2.25
CA VAL A 236 -20.00 -19.59 2.03
C VAL A 236 -19.65 -19.49 0.56
N THR A 237 -19.93 -18.34 -0.04
CA THR A 237 -19.57 -18.07 -1.42
C THR A 237 -18.18 -17.39 -1.46
N VAL A 238 -17.25 -17.96 -2.22
CA VAL A 238 -15.92 -17.36 -2.44
C VAL A 238 -15.79 -17.01 -3.90
N ILE A 239 -15.48 -15.73 -4.18
CA ILE A 239 -15.33 -15.20 -5.53
C ILE A 239 -14.06 -14.35 -5.64
N GLY A 240 -13.58 -14.19 -6.87
CA GLY A 240 -12.45 -13.34 -7.20
C GLY A 240 -11.13 -14.10 -7.35
N GLN A 241 -10.06 -13.51 -6.85
CA GLN A 241 -8.66 -13.95 -7.06
C GLN A 241 -8.25 -15.09 -6.10
N VAL A 242 -8.93 -16.22 -6.21
CA VAL A 242 -8.62 -17.47 -5.49
C VAL A 242 -8.45 -18.62 -6.47
N GLY A 243 -7.78 -19.70 -6.07
CA GLY A 243 -7.48 -20.84 -6.93
C GLY A 243 -8.73 -21.56 -7.46
N SER A 244 -9.80 -21.64 -6.65
CA SER A 244 -11.05 -22.34 -6.98
C SER A 244 -12.25 -21.57 -6.43
N PRO A 245 -12.73 -20.52 -7.13
CA PRO A 245 -13.93 -19.79 -6.74
C PRO A 245 -15.16 -20.70 -6.74
N GLY A 246 -16.07 -20.51 -5.78
CA GLY A 246 -17.27 -21.30 -5.68
C GLY A 246 -17.94 -21.20 -4.33
N LYS A 247 -18.93 -22.07 -4.12
CA LYS A 247 -19.61 -22.24 -2.84
C LYS A 247 -18.95 -23.38 -2.06
N LEU A 248 -18.66 -23.12 -0.80
CA LEU A 248 -17.99 -24.05 0.10
C LEU A 248 -18.84 -24.26 1.34
N ASN A 249 -19.08 -25.52 1.70
CA ASN A 249 -19.80 -25.88 2.91
C ASN A 249 -18.95 -25.53 4.14
N ILE A 250 -19.59 -25.00 5.18
CA ILE A 250 -18.96 -24.76 6.47
C ILE A 250 -18.86 -26.09 7.21
N ASN A 251 -17.67 -26.41 7.73
CA ASN A 251 -17.45 -27.59 8.55
C ASN A 251 -18.24 -27.51 9.87
N SER A 252 -18.64 -28.62 10.42
CA SER A 252 -19.43 -28.71 11.67
C SER A 252 -18.69 -28.10 12.89
N GLY A 253 -17.35 -28.07 12.88
CA GLY A 253 -16.54 -27.38 13.88
C GLY A 253 -16.45 -25.86 13.68
N GLY A 254 -17.04 -25.35 12.61
CA GLY A 254 -16.88 -23.97 12.16
C GLY A 254 -15.57 -23.77 11.36
N ASP A 255 -15.63 -22.94 10.35
CA ASP A 255 -14.47 -22.48 9.59
C ASP A 255 -14.24 -20.98 9.82
N ARG A 256 -12.98 -20.58 9.82
CA ARG A 256 -12.59 -19.18 9.81
C ARG A 256 -12.34 -18.69 8.38
N VAL A 257 -12.19 -17.40 8.19
CA VAL A 257 -11.97 -16.80 6.87
C VAL A 257 -10.77 -17.44 6.15
N LEU A 258 -9.64 -17.62 6.85
CA LEU A 258 -8.44 -18.23 6.25
C LEU A 258 -8.63 -19.71 5.93
N ASP A 259 -9.46 -20.45 6.69
CA ASP A 259 -9.76 -21.86 6.41
C ASP A 259 -10.55 -21.97 5.10
N ILE A 260 -11.55 -21.13 4.93
CA ILE A 260 -12.34 -21.06 3.69
C ILE A 260 -11.46 -20.63 2.50
N LEU A 261 -10.61 -19.61 2.66
CA LEU A 261 -9.70 -19.20 1.59
C LEU A 261 -8.71 -20.30 1.21
N SER A 262 -8.18 -21.04 2.19
CA SER A 262 -7.31 -22.20 1.94
C SER A 262 -8.03 -23.29 1.15
N ARG A 263 -9.28 -23.61 1.51
CA ARG A 263 -10.12 -24.60 0.79
C ARG A 263 -10.52 -24.13 -0.61
N ALA A 264 -10.59 -22.81 -0.82
CA ALA A 264 -10.76 -22.21 -2.14
C ALA A 264 -9.46 -22.19 -2.98
N GLY A 265 -8.42 -22.89 -2.55
CA GLY A 265 -7.13 -22.98 -3.27
C GLY A 265 -6.18 -21.82 -2.99
N GLY A 266 -6.44 -21.03 -1.94
CA GLY A 266 -5.61 -19.88 -1.57
C GLY A 266 -5.78 -18.67 -2.49
N ILE A 267 -5.04 -17.60 -2.19
CA ILE A 267 -4.97 -16.41 -3.05
C ILE A 267 -4.06 -16.67 -4.25
N THR A 268 -4.39 -16.09 -5.41
CA THR A 268 -3.61 -16.27 -6.65
C THR A 268 -2.57 -15.18 -6.87
N ASN A 269 -2.69 -14.05 -6.19
CA ASN A 269 -1.80 -12.90 -6.31
C ASN A 269 -0.94 -12.74 -5.07
N ALA A 270 0.05 -11.83 -5.14
CA ALA A 270 0.89 -11.49 -3.99
C ALA A 270 0.04 -10.95 -2.83
N GLY A 271 0.33 -11.38 -1.61
CA GLY A 271 -0.41 -10.99 -0.41
C GLY A 271 -0.44 -9.48 -0.17
N TYR A 272 0.64 -8.78 -0.53
CA TYR A 272 0.77 -7.33 -0.38
C TYR A 272 -0.05 -6.49 -1.40
N GLU A 273 -0.70 -7.11 -2.38
CA GLU A 273 -1.63 -6.46 -3.30
C GLU A 273 -3.07 -6.99 -3.12
N THR A 274 -3.28 -7.94 -2.19
CA THR A 274 -4.54 -8.65 -2.06
C THR A 274 -5.39 -8.10 -0.92
N PHE A 275 -6.65 -7.85 -1.22
CA PHE A 275 -7.68 -7.44 -0.28
C PHE A 275 -8.78 -8.49 -0.22
N VAL A 276 -9.32 -8.69 0.97
CA VAL A 276 -10.43 -9.59 1.23
C VAL A 276 -11.61 -8.78 1.76
N THR A 277 -12.73 -8.85 1.07
CA THR A 277 -13.99 -8.25 1.52
C THR A 277 -14.93 -9.35 1.99
N LEU A 278 -15.37 -9.26 3.24
CA LEU A 278 -16.45 -10.09 3.77
C LEU A 278 -17.76 -9.31 3.72
N GLN A 279 -18.75 -9.92 3.08
CA GLN A 279 -20.13 -9.43 3.09
C GLN A 279 -20.99 -10.38 3.89
N ARG A 280 -21.65 -9.87 4.93
CA ARG A 280 -22.55 -10.59 5.83
C ARG A 280 -23.81 -9.77 6.09
N ARG A 281 -24.98 -10.30 5.74
CA ARG A 281 -26.29 -9.65 5.99
C ARG A 281 -26.35 -8.18 5.57
N GLY A 282 -25.81 -7.87 4.40
CA GLY A 282 -25.79 -6.50 3.85
C GLY A 282 -24.66 -5.61 4.36
N THR A 283 -23.95 -5.98 5.43
CA THR A 283 -22.76 -5.27 5.90
C THR A 283 -21.54 -5.76 5.14
N LYS A 284 -20.67 -4.84 4.72
CA LYS A 284 -19.39 -5.14 4.06
C LYS A 284 -18.23 -4.60 4.89
N ALA A 285 -17.18 -5.38 4.99
CA ALA A 285 -15.90 -4.92 5.51
C ALA A 285 -14.79 -5.49 4.64
N THR A 286 -13.76 -4.68 4.44
CA THR A 286 -12.58 -5.07 3.67
C THR A 286 -11.37 -5.03 4.57
N ILE A 287 -10.50 -6.04 4.45
CA ILE A 287 -9.24 -6.11 5.15
C ILE A 287 -8.12 -6.41 4.15
N TYR A 288 -6.94 -5.90 4.42
CA TYR A 288 -5.74 -6.25 3.72
C TYR A 288 -5.33 -7.70 4.09
N PHE A 289 -4.96 -8.52 3.10
CA PHE A 289 -4.74 -9.95 3.33
C PHE A 289 -3.65 -10.24 4.37
N LEU A 290 -2.53 -9.49 4.34
CA LEU A 290 -1.46 -9.73 5.32
C LEU A 290 -1.91 -9.41 6.75
N ASN A 291 -2.75 -8.39 6.96
CA ASN A 291 -3.31 -8.11 8.30
C ASN A 291 -4.22 -9.23 8.79
N LEU A 292 -4.95 -9.88 7.87
CA LEU A 292 -5.75 -11.04 8.21
C LEU A 292 -4.90 -12.24 8.64
N VAL A 293 -3.68 -12.36 8.07
CA VAL A 293 -2.71 -13.41 8.42
C VAL A 293 -1.98 -13.09 9.73
N ASP A 294 -1.56 -11.84 9.90
CA ASP A 294 -0.71 -11.41 11.01
C ASP A 294 -1.48 -11.25 12.32
N ASP A 295 -2.72 -10.74 12.27
CA ASP A 295 -3.59 -10.64 13.46
C ASP A 295 -4.64 -11.76 13.48
N SER A 296 -4.39 -12.75 14.31
CA SER A 296 -5.31 -13.89 14.50
C SER A 296 -6.74 -13.49 14.94
N LYS A 297 -6.92 -12.30 15.51
CA LYS A 297 -8.24 -11.79 15.91
C LYS A 297 -9.09 -11.37 14.71
N GLU A 298 -8.45 -10.97 13.63
CA GLU A 298 -9.11 -10.62 12.37
C GLU A 298 -9.60 -11.87 11.61
N ASN A 299 -9.00 -13.03 11.86
CA ASN A 299 -9.43 -14.32 11.30
C ASN A 299 -10.68 -14.84 12.02
N ILE A 300 -11.81 -14.18 11.77
CA ILE A 300 -13.10 -14.48 12.40
C ILE A 300 -13.77 -15.72 11.76
N TYR A 301 -14.74 -16.32 12.49
CA TYR A 301 -15.57 -17.38 11.93
C TYR A 301 -16.50 -16.86 10.84
N VAL A 302 -16.59 -17.61 9.75
CA VAL A 302 -17.60 -17.40 8.71
C VAL A 302 -18.96 -17.86 9.19
N ALA A 303 -20.01 -17.34 8.59
CA ALA A 303 -21.40 -17.73 8.85
C ALA A 303 -22.07 -18.15 7.54
N PRO A 304 -23.16 -18.92 7.60
CA PRO A 304 -23.98 -19.23 6.43
C PRO A 304 -24.38 -17.98 5.66
N ASP A 305 -24.37 -18.07 4.32
CA ASP A 305 -24.66 -16.99 3.37
C ASP A 305 -23.61 -15.85 3.34
N ASP A 306 -22.45 -16.01 3.98
CA ASP A 306 -21.35 -15.08 3.82
C ASP A 306 -20.80 -15.13 2.40
N THR A 307 -20.39 -13.95 1.91
CA THR A 307 -19.65 -13.86 0.66
C THR A 307 -18.26 -13.28 0.93
N LEU A 308 -17.24 -14.02 0.52
CA LEU A 308 -15.84 -13.58 0.51
C LEU A 308 -15.47 -13.17 -0.91
N TYR A 309 -15.11 -11.91 -1.10
CA TYR A 309 -14.61 -11.39 -2.36
C TYR A 309 -13.13 -11.05 -2.21
N VAL A 310 -12.29 -11.78 -2.94
CA VAL A 310 -10.83 -11.58 -2.96
C VAL A 310 -10.47 -10.86 -4.24
N TYR A 311 -9.77 -9.73 -4.13
CA TYR A 311 -9.36 -8.95 -5.28
C TYR A 311 -7.97 -8.36 -5.10
N GLN A 312 -7.34 -8.05 -6.22
CA GLN A 312 -6.07 -7.37 -6.28
C GLN A 312 -6.30 -5.88 -6.48
N GLU A 313 -5.59 -5.05 -5.73
CA GLU A 313 -5.54 -3.61 -5.92
C GLU A 313 -4.08 -3.18 -6.05
N GLN A 314 -3.69 -2.80 -7.27
CA GLN A 314 -2.37 -2.26 -7.53
C GLN A 314 -2.36 -0.78 -7.21
N ARG A 315 -1.92 -0.45 -6.01
CA ARG A 315 -1.72 0.93 -5.58
C ARG A 315 -0.37 1.45 -6.10
N SER A 316 -0.32 2.72 -6.44
CA SER A 316 0.87 3.36 -6.96
C SER A 316 0.90 4.84 -6.63
N PHE A 317 2.10 5.41 -6.58
CA PHE A 317 2.30 6.85 -6.58
C PHE A 317 3.17 7.24 -7.78
N THR A 318 3.12 8.50 -8.16
CA THR A 318 3.94 9.02 -9.26
C THR A 318 4.93 10.03 -8.73
N ALA A 319 6.20 9.93 -9.14
CA ALA A 319 7.24 10.89 -8.77
C ALA A 319 7.70 11.69 -9.99
N PHE A 320 7.88 13.01 -9.81
CA PHE A 320 8.37 13.94 -10.80
C PHE A 320 9.36 14.93 -10.20
N GLY A 321 10.03 15.69 -11.06
CA GLY A 321 10.92 16.79 -10.70
C GLY A 321 12.37 16.36 -10.49
N ALA A 322 13.05 16.97 -9.53
CA ALA A 322 14.45 16.73 -9.22
C ALA A 322 14.68 15.50 -8.33
N SER A 323 13.92 14.44 -8.56
CA SER A 323 14.16 13.08 -8.00
C SER A 323 15.09 12.30 -8.93
N GLY A 324 15.78 11.30 -8.38
CA GLY A 324 16.71 10.46 -9.16
C GLY A 324 16.02 9.70 -10.29
N ASN A 325 14.77 9.25 -10.05
CA ASN A 325 13.95 8.56 -11.03
C ASN A 325 12.55 9.17 -11.05
N SER A 326 12.08 9.59 -12.22
CA SER A 326 10.70 10.02 -12.44
C SER A 326 9.89 8.90 -13.04
N GLY A 327 8.64 8.72 -12.59
CA GLY A 327 7.77 7.67 -13.09
C GLY A 327 6.72 7.24 -12.08
N GLN A 328 6.00 6.17 -12.41
CA GLN A 328 5.01 5.55 -11.55
C GLN A 328 5.64 4.39 -10.77
N PHE A 329 5.48 4.39 -9.45
CA PHE A 329 6.03 3.40 -8.53
C PHE A 329 4.89 2.65 -7.86
N LYS A 330 4.89 1.33 -7.96
CA LYS A 330 3.93 0.46 -7.29
C LYS A 330 4.23 0.32 -5.80
N PHE A 331 3.19 0.13 -5.01
CA PHE A 331 3.33 -0.27 -3.63
C PHE A 331 3.68 -1.76 -3.57
N GLU A 332 4.80 -2.09 -2.92
CA GLU A 332 5.24 -3.47 -2.70
C GLU A 332 5.00 -3.91 -1.25
N GLN A 333 4.33 -3.06 -0.49
CA GLN A 333 3.97 -3.28 0.90
C GLN A 333 2.65 -2.56 1.20
N GLU A 334 2.03 -2.90 2.34
CA GLU A 334 0.73 -2.34 2.72
C GLU A 334 0.73 -0.83 2.76
N HIS A 335 1.75 -0.26 3.37
CA HIS A 335 1.92 1.17 3.54
C HIS A 335 3.26 1.62 2.99
N VAL A 336 3.25 2.67 2.21
CA VAL A 336 4.45 3.37 1.74
C VAL A 336 4.54 4.68 2.49
N LEU A 337 5.65 4.91 3.17
CA LEU A 337 5.91 6.16 3.88
C LEU A 337 6.54 7.18 2.93
N LEU A 338 6.41 8.46 3.23
CA LEU A 338 6.99 9.51 2.39
C LEU A 338 8.52 9.36 2.25
N SER A 339 9.20 8.94 3.33
CA SER A 339 10.64 8.63 3.26
C SER A 339 10.96 7.53 2.26
N ASP A 340 10.12 6.49 2.21
CA ASP A 340 10.31 5.33 1.33
C ASP A 340 9.96 5.69 -0.11
N ALA A 341 8.92 6.52 -0.31
CA ALA A 341 8.54 7.03 -1.61
C ALA A 341 9.65 7.89 -2.23
N VAL A 342 10.25 8.79 -1.43
CA VAL A 342 11.42 9.57 -1.87
C VAL A 342 12.59 8.64 -2.20
N GLY A 343 12.87 7.64 -1.36
CA GLY A 343 13.92 6.65 -1.60
C GLY A 343 13.69 5.83 -2.88
N LYS A 344 12.44 5.33 -3.10
CA LYS A 344 12.06 4.61 -4.33
C LYS A 344 12.20 5.48 -5.59
N ALA A 345 11.92 6.77 -5.48
CA ALA A 345 12.13 7.75 -6.55
C ALA A 345 13.62 8.11 -6.77
N GLY A 346 14.56 7.39 -6.14
CA GLY A 346 16.00 7.61 -6.30
C GLY A 346 16.56 8.74 -5.45
N GLY A 347 15.84 9.19 -4.43
CA GLY A 347 16.25 10.28 -3.55
C GLY A 347 16.10 11.66 -4.16
N LEU A 348 16.70 12.65 -3.50
CA LEU A 348 16.80 14.02 -3.97
C LEU A 348 18.12 14.20 -4.72
N LEU A 349 18.08 14.74 -5.93
CA LEU A 349 19.30 15.00 -6.69
C LEU A 349 20.04 16.20 -6.10
N ASP A 350 21.19 15.99 -5.47
CA ASP A 350 21.99 17.04 -4.80
C ASP A 350 22.31 18.25 -5.68
N SER A 351 22.47 18.01 -6.99
CA SER A 351 22.78 19.06 -7.96
C SER A 351 21.58 19.88 -8.43
N GLN A 352 20.34 19.43 -8.15
CA GLN A 352 19.15 20.01 -8.75
C GLN A 352 18.02 20.26 -7.75
N ALA A 353 17.84 19.37 -6.77
CA ALA A 353 16.70 19.41 -5.87
C ALA A 353 16.76 20.54 -4.87
N ASP A 354 15.59 21.11 -4.53
CA ASP A 354 15.40 21.88 -3.32
C ASP A 354 14.90 20.98 -2.19
N PRO A 355 15.74 20.59 -1.22
CA PRO A 355 15.31 19.74 -0.12
C PRO A 355 14.24 20.40 0.77
N GLY A 356 14.11 21.73 0.73
CA GLY A 356 13.09 22.47 1.46
C GLY A 356 11.69 22.38 0.86
N GLN A 357 11.56 21.83 -0.35
CA GLN A 357 10.34 21.88 -1.17
C GLN A 357 10.05 20.54 -1.82
N VAL A 358 9.86 19.50 -1.01
CA VAL A 358 9.32 18.22 -1.45
C VAL A 358 7.81 18.26 -1.26
N LEU A 359 7.08 18.19 -2.35
CA LEU A 359 5.63 18.39 -2.42
C LEU A 359 4.92 17.07 -2.70
N LEU A 360 3.84 16.80 -1.99
CA LEU A 360 2.96 15.67 -2.26
C LEU A 360 1.54 16.19 -2.54
N TYR A 361 1.05 15.91 -3.74
CA TYR A 361 -0.28 16.29 -4.22
C TYR A 361 -1.26 15.16 -3.95
N ARG A 362 -2.38 15.49 -3.33
CA ARG A 362 -3.43 14.55 -2.93
C ARG A 362 -4.81 15.21 -2.99
N LEU A 363 -5.83 14.40 -3.26
CA LEU A 363 -7.20 14.74 -2.93
C LEU A 363 -7.46 14.34 -1.47
N GLU A 364 -7.55 15.32 -0.57
CA GLU A 364 -7.69 15.05 0.86
C GLU A 364 -9.15 15.23 1.30
N HIS A 365 -9.62 14.36 2.19
CA HIS A 365 -10.96 14.48 2.76
C HIS A 365 -11.11 15.80 3.53
N ARG A 366 -12.18 16.54 3.20
CA ARG A 366 -12.54 17.82 3.88
C ARG A 366 -12.49 17.70 5.41
N ALA A 367 -13.04 16.62 5.97
CA ALA A 367 -13.08 16.39 7.41
C ALA A 367 -11.68 16.39 8.07
N ASN A 368 -10.65 15.91 7.38
CA ASN A 368 -9.27 15.94 7.88
C ASN A 368 -8.71 17.37 7.87
N LEU A 369 -8.96 18.12 6.80
CA LEU A 369 -8.53 19.52 6.70
C LEU A 369 -9.24 20.42 7.74
N GLU A 370 -10.50 20.18 8.02
CA GLU A 370 -11.25 20.86 9.08
C GLU A 370 -10.67 20.57 10.47
N LYS A 371 -10.30 19.30 10.76
CA LYS A 371 -9.59 18.93 11.99
C LYS A 371 -8.23 19.61 12.11
N MET A 372 -7.54 19.84 10.99
CA MET A 372 -6.30 20.61 10.93
C MET A 372 -6.53 22.13 11.04
N LYS A 373 -7.78 22.58 11.12
CA LYS A 373 -8.16 24.01 11.14
C LYS A 373 -7.73 24.79 9.89
N VAL A 374 -7.71 24.12 8.74
CA VAL A 374 -7.42 24.75 7.45
C VAL A 374 -8.63 25.57 7.00
N ASN A 375 -8.38 26.78 6.49
CA ASN A 375 -9.46 27.62 5.96
C ASN A 375 -9.94 27.10 4.60
N LEU A 376 -11.15 26.57 4.57
CA LEU A 376 -11.78 25.97 3.39
C LEU A 376 -12.89 26.86 2.78
N SER A 377 -12.95 28.16 3.13
CA SER A 377 -13.97 29.09 2.63
C SER A 377 -13.98 29.27 1.10
N ALA A 378 -12.86 28.95 0.44
CA ALA A 378 -12.72 29.00 -1.01
C ALA A 378 -13.37 27.79 -1.73
N PHE A 379 -13.77 26.74 -1.02
CA PHE A 379 -14.34 25.51 -1.54
C PHE A 379 -15.82 25.39 -1.14
N ALA A 380 -16.68 25.01 -2.06
CA ALA A 380 -18.08 24.80 -1.77
C ALA A 380 -18.29 23.72 -0.69
N PRO A 381 -19.33 23.81 0.15
CA PRO A 381 -19.53 22.87 1.28
C PRO A 381 -19.74 21.41 0.87
N ASP A 382 -20.23 21.17 -0.33
CA ASP A 382 -20.49 19.85 -0.94
C ASP A 382 -19.23 19.16 -1.48
N VAL A 383 -18.10 19.90 -1.59
CA VAL A 383 -16.81 19.32 -2.01
C VAL A 383 -16.23 18.50 -0.85
N LEU A 384 -16.30 17.18 -0.96
CA LEU A 384 -15.80 16.24 0.05
C LEU A 384 -14.30 16.00 -0.05
N GLU A 385 -13.75 16.06 -1.26
CA GLU A 385 -12.32 15.85 -1.54
C GLU A 385 -11.70 17.15 -2.04
N VAL A 386 -10.76 17.68 -1.30
CA VAL A 386 -10.11 18.98 -1.54
C VAL A 386 -8.70 18.77 -2.06
N PRO A 387 -8.35 19.36 -3.22
CA PRO A 387 -6.98 19.31 -3.71
C PRO A 387 -6.02 19.92 -2.70
N THR A 388 -5.07 19.12 -2.23
CA THR A 388 -4.15 19.49 -1.15
C THR A 388 -2.72 19.17 -1.54
N ILE A 389 -1.81 20.08 -1.24
CA ILE A 389 -0.38 19.92 -1.40
C ILE A 389 0.25 19.89 -0.01
N TYR A 390 0.83 18.75 0.35
CA TYR A 390 1.65 18.63 1.56
C TYR A 390 3.09 18.98 1.22
N ARG A 391 3.68 19.88 1.99
CA ARG A 391 5.06 20.31 1.82
C ARG A 391 5.94 19.73 2.93
N ALA A 392 6.93 18.94 2.56
CA ALA A 392 7.96 18.43 3.45
C ALA A 392 9.26 19.22 3.24
N ASN A 393 9.86 19.69 4.35
CA ASN A 393 11.11 20.44 4.34
C ASN A 393 12.26 19.56 4.87
N PHE A 394 12.93 18.82 4.00
CA PHE A 394 14.06 17.96 4.37
C PHE A 394 15.37 18.73 4.70
N ARG A 395 15.37 20.05 4.64
CA ARG A 395 16.46 20.86 5.25
C ARG A 395 16.40 20.83 6.77
N ASP A 396 15.21 20.61 7.34
CA ASP A 396 15.02 20.41 8.76
C ASP A 396 15.18 18.90 9.09
N PRO A 397 16.17 18.54 9.95
CA PRO A 397 16.38 17.15 10.35
C PRO A 397 15.14 16.49 10.98
N SER A 398 14.27 17.26 11.63
CA SER A 398 13.04 16.75 12.24
C SER A 398 12.05 16.21 11.20
N SER A 399 12.07 16.75 9.99
CA SER A 399 11.18 16.36 8.90
C SER A 399 11.42 14.94 8.40
N PHE A 400 12.62 14.37 8.60
CA PHE A 400 12.86 12.95 8.31
C PHE A 400 12.05 12.03 9.23
N PHE A 401 11.89 12.40 10.50
CA PHE A 401 11.05 11.64 11.43
C PHE A 401 9.55 11.78 11.11
N VAL A 402 9.16 12.95 10.63
CA VAL A 402 7.79 13.20 10.16
C VAL A 402 7.52 12.40 8.89
N ALA A 403 8.45 12.42 7.92
CA ALA A 403 8.34 11.65 6.68
C ALA A 403 8.26 10.12 6.91
N LYS A 404 8.90 9.62 7.96
CA LYS A 404 8.80 8.20 8.39
C LYS A 404 7.47 7.84 9.05
N LYS A 405 6.55 8.77 9.20
CA LYS A 405 5.21 8.55 9.78
C LYS A 405 4.09 9.04 8.86
N PHE A 406 4.44 9.65 7.75
CA PHE A 406 3.47 10.15 6.78
C PHE A 406 3.22 9.08 5.70
N PHE A 407 1.99 8.61 5.61
CA PHE A 407 1.57 7.60 4.62
C PHE A 407 1.31 8.23 3.27
N VAL A 408 1.93 7.67 2.25
CA VAL A 408 1.60 7.94 0.85
C VAL A 408 0.38 7.10 0.48
N HIS A 409 -0.59 7.71 -0.17
CA HIS A 409 -1.82 7.04 -0.61
C HIS A 409 -1.74 6.65 -2.09
N ASP A 410 -2.67 5.81 -2.52
CA ASP A 410 -2.81 5.50 -3.94
C ASP A 410 -3.08 6.77 -4.75
N ARG A 411 -2.42 6.86 -5.92
CA ARG A 411 -2.50 7.99 -6.85
C ARG A 411 -1.93 9.32 -6.34
N ASP A 412 -1.20 9.33 -5.23
CA ASP A 412 -0.44 10.51 -4.81
C ASP A 412 0.61 10.88 -5.87
N VAL A 413 0.88 12.18 -5.99
CA VAL A 413 1.96 12.67 -6.83
C VAL A 413 3.02 13.33 -5.96
N LEU A 414 4.20 12.74 -5.93
CA LEU A 414 5.40 13.27 -5.30
C LEU A 414 6.12 14.17 -6.30
N TYR A 415 6.33 15.43 -5.94
CA TYR A 415 7.06 16.36 -6.76
C TYR A 415 8.22 16.99 -5.99
N VAL A 416 9.43 16.77 -6.47
CA VAL A 416 10.65 17.40 -5.94
C VAL A 416 10.94 18.63 -6.77
N THR A 417 10.91 19.82 -6.16
CA THR A 417 11.17 21.06 -6.88
C THR A 417 12.64 21.24 -7.18
N ASN A 418 12.95 21.94 -8.25
CA ASN A 418 14.30 22.39 -8.53
C ASN A 418 14.69 23.55 -7.59
N ALA A 419 15.95 23.61 -7.21
CA ALA A 419 16.50 24.76 -6.49
C ALA A 419 16.56 26.00 -7.40
N ASP A 420 16.27 27.18 -6.85
CA ASP A 420 16.27 28.46 -7.61
C ASP A 420 17.62 28.71 -8.33
N GLN A 421 18.72 28.22 -7.75
CA GLN A 421 20.05 28.33 -8.34
C GLN A 421 20.20 27.54 -9.65
N VAL A 422 19.52 26.41 -9.80
CA VAL A 422 19.59 25.59 -11.01
C VAL A 422 18.97 26.32 -12.20
N GLU A 423 17.89 27.04 -11.98
CA GLU A 423 17.26 27.87 -13.02
C GLU A 423 18.18 29.00 -13.44
N LEU A 424 18.88 29.63 -12.48
CA LEU A 424 19.89 30.65 -12.76
C LEU A 424 21.07 30.06 -13.54
N PHE A 425 21.57 28.86 -13.18
CA PHE A 425 22.67 28.23 -13.93
C PHE A 425 22.23 27.83 -15.34
N LYS A 426 21.03 27.32 -15.54
CA LYS A 426 20.48 27.08 -16.88
C LYS A 426 20.45 28.34 -17.72
N PHE A 427 19.99 29.45 -17.12
CA PHE A 427 19.99 30.77 -17.75
C PHE A 427 21.39 31.23 -18.10
N LEU A 428 22.33 31.17 -17.17
CA LEU A 428 23.74 31.56 -17.40
C LEU A 428 24.39 30.70 -18.47
N THR A 429 24.14 29.38 -18.49
CA THR A 429 24.66 28.48 -19.52
C THR A 429 24.09 28.83 -20.90
N LEU A 430 22.81 29.20 -20.99
CA LEU A 430 22.20 29.66 -22.23
C LEU A 430 22.85 30.96 -22.75
N ILE A 431 23.07 31.93 -21.84
CA ILE A 431 23.72 33.21 -22.19
C ILE A 431 25.16 32.97 -22.62
N THR A 432 25.92 32.14 -21.88
CA THR A 432 27.34 31.85 -22.21
C THR A 432 27.42 31.05 -23.51
N GLY A 433 26.49 30.18 -23.81
CA GLY A 433 26.39 29.49 -25.10
C GLY A 433 26.15 30.44 -26.27
N ILE A 434 25.24 31.42 -26.10
CA ILE A 434 24.97 32.44 -27.14
C ILE A 434 26.15 33.37 -27.31
N VAL A 435 26.78 33.81 -26.22
CA VAL A 435 27.97 34.70 -26.27
C VAL A 435 29.16 33.95 -26.86
N GLY A 436 29.36 32.67 -26.50
CA GLY A 436 30.40 31.82 -27.06
C GLY A 436 30.24 31.59 -28.56
N ALA A 437 29.03 31.34 -29.03
CA ALA A 437 28.73 31.20 -30.47
C ALA A 437 28.94 32.53 -31.24
N ALA A 438 28.58 33.68 -30.64
CA ALA A 438 28.84 34.97 -31.25
C ALA A 438 30.34 35.32 -31.27
N ALA A 439 31.11 34.91 -30.27
CA ALA A 439 32.56 35.12 -30.23
C ALA A 439 33.30 34.23 -31.25
N SER A 440 32.87 32.97 -31.46
CA SER A 440 33.47 32.09 -32.47
C SER A 440 33.20 32.57 -33.89
N THR A 441 31.96 33.02 -34.19
CA THR A 441 31.64 33.62 -35.49
C THR A 441 32.39 34.93 -35.78
N ALA A 442 32.68 35.74 -34.74
CA ALA A 442 33.54 36.94 -34.86
C ALA A 442 35.01 36.60 -35.13
N ALA A 443 35.51 35.55 -34.46
CA ALA A 443 36.88 35.04 -34.67
C ALA A 443 37.05 34.41 -36.07
N ASP A 444 36.09 33.65 -36.55
CA ASP A 444 36.07 33.09 -37.90
C ASP A 444 35.98 34.17 -39.01
N ALA A 445 35.21 35.24 -38.76
CA ALA A 445 35.15 36.40 -39.65
C ALA A 445 36.47 37.20 -39.68
N ALA A 446 37.20 37.24 -38.56
CA ALA A 446 38.51 37.88 -38.51
C ALA A 446 39.59 37.06 -39.22
N THR A 447 39.55 35.74 -39.08
CA THR A 447 40.50 34.82 -39.77
C THR A 447 40.26 34.80 -41.25
N THR A 448 39.01 34.81 -41.73
CA THR A 448 38.63 34.88 -43.16
C THR A 448 39.06 36.19 -43.78
N ARG A 449 38.95 37.33 -43.08
CA ARG A 449 39.45 38.62 -43.52
C ARG A 449 40.99 38.66 -43.65
N ASN A 450 41.70 38.01 -42.74
CA ASN A 450 43.16 37.94 -42.78
C ASN A 450 43.61 37.01 -43.91
N ALA A 451 42.96 35.90 -44.15
CA ALA A 451 43.27 34.99 -45.28
C ALA A 451 43.03 35.68 -46.66
N GLY A 452 41.93 36.50 -46.74
CA GLY A 452 41.65 37.29 -47.96
C GLY A 452 42.75 38.36 -48.29
N ARG A 453 43.43 38.89 -47.28
CA ARG A 453 44.55 39.84 -47.47
C ARG A 453 45.83 39.16 -47.94
N TYR A 454 46.07 37.89 -47.58
CA TYR A 454 47.23 37.16 -48.05
C TYR A 454 47.10 36.63 -49.49
N LEU A 455 45.88 36.55 -50.01
CA LEU A 455 45.60 36.13 -51.39
C LEU A 455 45.54 37.29 -52.41
N SER A 456 45.62 38.52 -51.93
CA SER A 456 45.58 39.75 -52.76
C SER A 456 46.95 40.48 -52.88
N GLN A 457 48.05 39.84 -52.43
CA GLN A 457 49.43 40.19 -52.73
C GLN A 457 50.04 39.12 -53.65
#